data_5b730a7bbc22fd86f1ef3ab1bd2c5e84
#
_entry.id   5b730a7bbc22fd86f1ef3ab1bd2c5e84
#
_cell.length_a   1.000
_cell.length_b   1.000
_cell.length_c   1.000
_cell.angle_alpha   90.00
_cell.angle_beta   90.00
_cell.angle_gamma   90.00
#
_symmetry.space_group_name_H-M   'P 1'
#
loop_
_entity.id
_entity.type
_entity.pdbx_description
1 polymer ?
#
loop_
_entity_poly.entity_id
_entity_poly.type
_entity_poly.pdbx_seq_one_letter_code
_entity_poly.pdbx_strand_id
1 'polypeptide(L)'
;MTVLEDRIAMAKSDDEITLDELFEQIEKMPAPEGYKVEIVEGTVFMSPQRDTHWEIIADIYEQLRTKYPRKRVKSDVRIDYPGHLNGFASDVTLMAEDAAKTDSGLWRHQDVEFVAEVISKGTAANDYGAKKAAYATAEVPVYLIADPYQRRCHVYTNPKGEDYTTETKVAFGTEVDLTGTVVGLTLSTAEFPTD
;
A
#
# COMPACT_ATOMS: atom_id res chain seq x y z
N MET A 1 -4.63 26.60 9.90
CA MET A 1 -5.05 25.18 9.79
C MET A 1 -3.80 24.36 10.06
N THR A 2 -3.66 23.88 11.30
CA THR A 2 -2.44 23.28 11.83
C THR A 2 -2.42 21.82 11.44
N VAL A 3 -1.46 21.44 10.62
CA VAL A 3 -1.14 20.03 10.36
C VAL A 3 -0.41 19.54 11.61
N LEU A 4 -1.05 18.70 12.41
CA LEU A 4 -0.39 17.95 13.47
C LEU A 4 0.44 16.85 12.80
N GLU A 5 1.70 17.14 12.52
CA GLU A 5 2.73 16.12 12.35
C GLU A 5 3.17 15.71 13.76
N ASP A 6 2.45 14.80 14.38
CA ASP A 6 2.93 14.18 15.63
C ASP A 6 3.97 13.11 15.27
N ARG A 7 5.22 13.54 15.16
CA ARG A 7 6.39 12.66 15.22
C ARG A 7 6.59 12.25 16.67
N ILE A 8 6.13 11.07 17.03
CA ILE A 8 6.54 10.45 18.30
C ILE A 8 7.93 9.83 18.09
N ALA A 9 8.97 10.56 18.44
CA ALA A 9 10.32 10.01 18.52
C ALA A 9 10.44 9.19 19.81
N MET A 10 10.36 7.86 19.71
CA MET A 10 10.61 6.97 20.84
C MET A 10 12.11 6.89 21.12
N ALA A 11 12.50 7.10 22.36
CA ALA A 11 13.90 6.99 22.80
C ALA A 11 14.37 5.54 22.65
N LYS A 12 15.54 5.35 22.02
CA LYS A 12 16.24 4.07 21.92
C LYS A 12 16.61 3.59 23.32
N SER A 13 16.05 2.47 23.76
CA SER A 13 16.63 1.59 24.76
C SER A 13 17.27 0.39 24.04
N ASP A 14 18.28 -0.25 24.61
CA ASP A 14 19.06 -1.33 23.98
C ASP A 14 18.31 -2.65 23.72
N ASP A 15 17.00 -2.71 23.92
CA ASP A 15 16.10 -3.73 23.42
C ASP A 15 15.50 -3.20 22.10
N GLU A 16 15.90 -3.78 20.96
CA GLU A 16 15.31 -3.46 19.65
C GLU A 16 13.82 -3.81 19.68
N ILE A 17 12.97 -2.78 19.76
CA ILE A 17 11.51 -2.94 19.70
C ILE A 17 11.12 -3.64 18.40
N THR A 18 10.32 -4.67 18.50
CA THR A 18 9.83 -5.40 17.33
C THR A 18 8.63 -4.71 16.71
N LEU A 19 8.35 -5.04 15.44
CA LEU A 19 7.19 -4.50 14.72
C LEU A 19 5.87 -4.89 15.41
N ASP A 20 5.76 -6.11 15.95
CA ASP A 20 4.58 -6.56 16.69
C ASP A 20 4.37 -5.78 17.98
N GLU A 21 5.45 -5.51 18.74
CA GLU A 21 5.38 -4.67 19.95
C GLU A 21 4.94 -3.24 19.65
N LEU A 22 5.38 -2.67 18.51
CA LEU A 22 4.91 -1.35 18.07
C LEU A 22 3.41 -1.37 17.75
N PHE A 23 2.92 -2.36 17.01
CA PHE A 23 1.48 -2.48 16.74
C PHE A 23 0.68 -2.69 18.01
N GLU A 24 1.14 -3.54 18.96
CA GLU A 24 0.48 -3.72 20.25
C GLU A 24 0.42 -2.43 21.09
N GLN A 25 1.44 -1.57 21.00
CA GLN A 25 1.42 -0.28 21.68
C GLN A 25 0.39 0.66 21.03
N ILE A 26 0.33 0.69 19.68
CA ILE A 26 -0.62 1.52 18.95
C ILE A 26 -2.06 1.10 19.24
N GLU A 27 -2.34 -0.21 19.30
CA GLU A 27 -3.68 -0.72 19.63
C GLU A 27 -4.16 -0.30 21.02
N LYS A 28 -3.24 -0.05 21.96
CA LYS A 28 -3.55 0.45 23.31
C LYS A 28 -3.75 1.96 23.37
N MET A 29 -3.38 2.69 22.30
CA MET A 29 -3.58 4.13 22.23
C MET A 29 -5.00 4.45 21.78
N PRO A 30 -5.61 5.56 22.27
CA PRO A 30 -6.91 6.01 21.78
C PRO A 30 -6.75 6.59 20.37
N ALA A 31 -6.68 5.72 19.36
CA ALA A 31 -6.71 6.16 17.97
C ALA A 31 -8.14 6.63 17.59
N PRO A 32 -8.29 7.73 16.88
CA PRO A 32 -9.59 8.13 16.36
C PRO A 32 -10.13 7.06 15.40
N GLU A 33 -11.43 6.75 15.49
CA GLU A 33 -12.09 5.86 14.52
C GLU A 33 -11.94 6.40 13.09
N GLY A 34 -11.76 5.51 12.10
CA GLY A 34 -11.65 5.87 10.69
C GLY A 34 -10.26 6.32 10.26
N TYR A 35 -9.22 6.02 11.06
CA TYR A 35 -7.83 6.23 10.64
C TYR A 35 -7.16 4.90 10.29
N LYS A 36 -6.48 4.90 9.15
CA LYS A 36 -5.53 3.85 8.75
C LYS A 36 -4.22 4.07 9.49
N VAL A 37 -3.63 3.00 10.03
CA VAL A 37 -2.35 3.04 10.73
C VAL A 37 -1.34 2.17 10.01
N GLU A 38 -0.17 2.73 9.71
CA GLU A 38 0.95 2.02 9.08
C GLU A 38 2.25 2.38 9.81
N ILE A 39 3.21 1.47 9.77
CA ILE A 39 4.57 1.72 10.27
C ILE A 39 5.51 1.66 9.07
N VAL A 40 6.19 2.77 8.80
CA VAL A 40 7.14 2.91 7.69
C VAL A 40 8.49 3.31 8.28
N GLU A 41 9.49 2.48 8.11
CA GLU A 41 10.83 2.67 8.68
C GLU A 41 10.81 2.99 10.18
N GLY A 42 9.97 2.27 10.94
CA GLY A 42 9.79 2.46 12.37
C GLY A 42 8.99 3.71 12.77
N THR A 43 8.52 4.51 11.84
CA THR A 43 7.67 5.67 12.10
C THR A 43 6.20 5.31 11.92
N VAL A 44 5.37 5.65 12.91
CA VAL A 44 3.92 5.43 12.85
C VAL A 44 3.26 6.55 12.05
N PHE A 45 2.49 6.17 11.04
CA PHE A 45 1.67 7.08 10.25
C PHE A 45 0.19 6.80 10.48
N MET A 46 -0.59 7.83 10.65
CA MET A 46 -2.05 7.78 10.78
C MET A 46 -2.68 8.65 9.69
N SER A 47 -3.48 8.04 8.84
CA SER A 47 -4.12 8.71 7.70
C SER A 47 -5.64 8.63 7.81
N PRO A 48 -6.38 9.77 7.78
CA PRO A 48 -7.83 9.72 7.67
C PRO A 48 -8.24 9.22 6.30
N GLN A 49 -9.18 8.30 6.24
CA GLN A 49 -9.79 7.91 4.98
C GLN A 49 -10.71 9.02 4.48
N ARG A 50 -10.62 9.35 3.18
CA ARG A 50 -11.42 10.35 2.50
C ARG A 50 -12.26 9.72 1.41
N ASP A 51 -13.36 10.35 1.05
CA ASP A 51 -14.31 9.86 0.05
C ASP A 51 -13.64 9.59 -1.30
N THR A 52 -12.98 10.61 -1.89
CA THR A 52 -12.22 10.49 -3.13
C THR A 52 -11.22 9.32 -3.12
N HIS A 53 -10.55 9.13 -1.98
CA HIS A 53 -9.58 8.06 -1.78
C HIS A 53 -10.28 6.69 -1.80
N TRP A 54 -11.40 6.57 -1.08
CA TRP A 54 -12.20 5.36 -1.03
C TRP A 54 -12.80 4.99 -2.41
N GLU A 55 -13.30 5.95 -3.18
CA GLU A 55 -13.85 5.68 -4.50
C GLU A 55 -12.82 5.06 -5.45
N ILE A 56 -11.58 5.55 -5.45
CA ILE A 56 -10.49 4.96 -6.26
C ILE A 56 -10.14 3.56 -5.76
N ILE A 57 -10.04 3.35 -4.43
CA ILE A 57 -9.79 2.05 -3.84
C ILE A 57 -10.88 1.04 -4.24
N ALA A 58 -12.14 1.44 -4.07
CA ALA A 58 -13.29 0.60 -4.38
C ALA A 58 -13.31 0.20 -5.85
N ASP A 59 -13.06 1.15 -6.76
CA ASP A 59 -13.06 0.88 -8.20
C ASP A 59 -11.92 -0.10 -8.59
N ILE A 60 -10.70 0.11 -8.10
CA ILE A 60 -9.60 -0.85 -8.34
C ILE A 60 -9.95 -2.22 -7.77
N TYR A 61 -10.48 -2.26 -6.54
CA TYR A 61 -10.87 -3.50 -5.88
C TYR A 61 -11.95 -4.25 -6.69
N GLU A 62 -13.01 -3.56 -7.12
CA GLU A 62 -14.10 -4.16 -7.90
C GLU A 62 -13.61 -4.70 -9.24
N GLN A 63 -12.76 -3.96 -9.94
CA GLN A 63 -12.18 -4.40 -11.21
C GLN A 63 -11.32 -5.65 -11.04
N LEU A 64 -10.49 -5.74 -10.02
CA LEU A 64 -9.74 -6.96 -9.69
C LEU A 64 -10.69 -8.14 -9.37
N ARG A 65 -11.82 -7.85 -8.72
CA ARG A 65 -12.83 -8.85 -8.38
C ARG A 65 -13.56 -9.45 -9.59
N THR A 66 -13.50 -8.82 -10.74
CA THR A 66 -14.04 -9.40 -11.99
C THR A 66 -13.27 -10.66 -12.40
N LYS A 67 -11.98 -10.74 -12.06
CA LYS A 67 -11.09 -11.85 -12.42
C LYS A 67 -10.74 -12.73 -11.22
N TYR A 68 -10.56 -12.15 -10.05
CA TYR A 68 -10.00 -12.82 -8.89
C TYR A 68 -11.04 -13.07 -7.79
N PRO A 69 -11.00 -14.23 -7.10
CA PRO A 69 -11.90 -14.50 -5.98
C PRO A 69 -11.60 -13.56 -4.80
N ARG A 70 -12.63 -13.26 -3.99
CA ARG A 70 -12.52 -12.32 -2.84
C ARG A 70 -11.35 -12.65 -1.90
N LYS A 71 -11.05 -13.92 -1.71
CA LYS A 71 -9.96 -14.35 -0.81
C LYS A 71 -8.59 -13.85 -1.22
N ARG A 72 -8.38 -13.53 -2.53
CA ARG A 72 -7.11 -13.04 -3.07
C ARG A 72 -6.99 -11.52 -3.04
N VAL A 73 -8.09 -10.78 -3.08
CA VAL A 73 -8.06 -9.31 -3.07
C VAL A 73 -8.29 -8.81 -1.66
N LYS A 74 -7.35 -8.02 -1.13
CA LYS A 74 -7.35 -7.45 0.21
C LYS A 74 -7.34 -5.94 0.14
N SER A 75 -7.83 -5.29 1.20
CA SER A 75 -7.72 -3.85 1.44
C SER A 75 -7.51 -3.63 2.93
N ASP A 76 -6.64 -2.70 3.28
CA ASP A 76 -6.32 -2.33 4.67
C ASP A 76 -5.93 -3.53 5.58
N VAL A 77 -5.19 -4.48 5.04
CA VAL A 77 -4.68 -5.64 5.79
C VAL A 77 -3.19 -5.51 5.98
N ARG A 78 -2.74 -5.54 7.23
CA ARG A 78 -1.31 -5.50 7.56
C ARG A 78 -0.55 -6.64 6.90
N ILE A 79 0.52 -6.28 6.20
CA ILE A 79 1.56 -7.17 5.71
C ILE A 79 2.91 -6.56 6.10
N ASP A 80 3.78 -7.39 6.65
CA ASP A 80 5.11 -6.97 7.03
C ASP A 80 6.06 -7.13 5.86
N TYR A 81 6.78 -6.05 5.52
CA TYR A 81 7.68 -5.99 4.38
C TYR A 81 9.15 -5.92 4.81
N PRO A 82 10.11 -6.25 3.92
CA PRO A 82 11.53 -6.13 4.21
C PRO A 82 11.94 -4.70 4.57
N GLY A 83 13.03 -4.58 5.33
CA GLY A 83 13.58 -3.31 5.79
C GLY A 83 13.39 -3.11 7.29
N HIS A 84 13.61 -1.88 7.75
CA HIS A 84 13.54 -1.57 9.19
C HIS A 84 12.09 -1.26 9.60
N LEU A 85 11.45 -2.21 10.31
CA LEU A 85 10.13 -2.02 10.90
C LEU A 85 9.07 -1.51 9.88
N ASN A 86 8.83 -2.27 8.82
CA ASN A 86 7.87 -1.96 7.77
C ASN A 86 6.61 -2.83 7.90
N GLY A 87 5.53 -2.28 8.41
CA GLY A 87 4.20 -2.91 8.48
C GLY A 87 3.17 -2.03 7.79
N PHE A 88 2.76 -2.41 6.57
CA PHE A 88 1.85 -1.61 5.76
C PHE A 88 0.48 -2.27 5.66
N ALA A 89 -0.56 -1.44 5.65
CA ALA A 89 -1.93 -1.83 5.33
C ALA A 89 -2.31 -1.21 3.99
N SER A 90 -1.76 -1.78 2.90
CA SER A 90 -1.92 -1.23 1.55
C SER A 90 -3.38 -1.08 1.14
N ASP A 91 -3.68 -0.05 0.35
CA ASP A 91 -5.05 0.28 -0.04
C ASP A 91 -5.70 -0.87 -0.83
N VAL A 92 -4.99 -1.47 -1.79
CA VAL A 92 -5.43 -2.70 -2.45
C VAL A 92 -4.24 -3.64 -2.64
N THR A 93 -4.42 -4.91 -2.31
CA THR A 93 -3.41 -5.96 -2.51
C THR A 93 -4.03 -7.16 -3.21
N LEU A 94 -3.37 -7.67 -4.25
CA LEU A 94 -3.68 -8.96 -4.85
C LEU A 94 -2.68 -10.00 -4.35
N MET A 95 -3.19 -11.06 -3.73
CA MET A 95 -2.40 -12.18 -3.25
C MET A 95 -2.32 -13.30 -4.28
N ALA A 96 -1.27 -14.09 -4.27
CA ALA A 96 -1.14 -15.32 -5.04
C ALA A 96 -2.29 -16.31 -4.76
N GLU A 97 -2.51 -17.27 -5.65
CA GLU A 97 -3.63 -18.21 -5.50
C GLU A 97 -3.45 -19.12 -4.28
N ASP A 98 -2.22 -19.52 -4.01
CA ASP A 98 -1.79 -20.37 -2.90
C ASP A 98 -1.25 -19.58 -1.69
N ALA A 99 -1.55 -18.28 -1.63
CA ALA A 99 -1.10 -17.42 -0.55
C ALA A 99 -1.43 -18.00 0.83
N ALA A 100 -0.43 -18.02 1.69
CA ALA A 100 -0.51 -18.57 3.03
C ALA A 100 -0.21 -17.51 4.10
N LYS A 101 -0.69 -17.78 5.30
CA LYS A 101 -0.33 -16.99 6.48
C LYS A 101 0.88 -17.60 7.18
N THR A 102 1.63 -16.75 7.86
CA THR A 102 2.66 -17.15 8.81
C THR A 102 2.05 -17.80 10.06
N ASP A 103 2.88 -18.39 10.91
CA ASP A 103 2.45 -18.96 12.20
C ASP A 103 1.84 -17.89 13.12
N SER A 104 2.23 -16.61 12.98
CA SER A 104 1.66 -15.46 13.68
C SER A 104 0.33 -14.97 13.08
N GLY A 105 -0.14 -15.58 11.99
CA GLY A 105 -1.42 -15.24 11.36
C GLY A 105 -1.38 -14.09 10.34
N LEU A 106 -0.21 -13.52 10.08
CA LEU A 106 0.00 -12.47 9.07
C LEU A 106 0.14 -13.07 7.67
N TRP A 107 -0.23 -12.31 6.63
CA TRP A 107 0.04 -12.69 5.26
C TRP A 107 1.53 -12.51 4.92
N ARG A 108 2.05 -13.41 4.10
CA ARG A 108 3.45 -13.35 3.66
C ARG A 108 3.59 -12.35 2.53
N HIS A 109 4.57 -11.44 2.59
CA HIS A 109 4.84 -10.51 1.50
C HIS A 109 5.29 -11.20 0.20
N GLN A 110 5.91 -12.39 0.30
CA GLN A 110 6.32 -13.20 -0.85
C GLN A 110 5.14 -13.64 -1.73
N ASP A 111 3.94 -13.66 -1.16
CA ASP A 111 2.72 -14.06 -1.85
C ASP A 111 1.94 -12.86 -2.43
N VAL A 112 2.52 -11.65 -2.39
CA VAL A 112 1.92 -10.43 -2.96
C VAL A 112 2.27 -10.32 -4.44
N GLU A 113 1.25 -10.28 -5.30
CA GLU A 113 1.40 -10.14 -6.76
C GLU A 113 1.19 -8.71 -7.26
N PHE A 114 0.40 -7.91 -6.53
CA PHE A 114 0.10 -6.53 -6.90
C PHE A 114 -0.24 -5.73 -5.65
N VAL A 115 0.22 -4.49 -5.64
CA VAL A 115 -0.17 -3.47 -4.66
C VAL A 115 -0.63 -2.23 -5.38
N ALA A 116 -1.73 -1.62 -4.92
CA ALA A 116 -2.10 -0.27 -5.27
C ALA A 116 -2.18 0.61 -4.02
N GLU A 117 -1.65 1.83 -4.14
CA GLU A 117 -1.77 2.90 -3.14
C GLU A 117 -2.40 4.13 -3.79
N VAL A 118 -3.33 4.74 -3.10
CA VAL A 118 -3.97 5.98 -3.51
C VAL A 118 -3.37 7.13 -2.71
N ILE A 119 -2.80 8.10 -3.40
CA ILE A 119 -2.04 9.18 -2.75
C ILE A 119 -2.92 10.06 -1.87
N SER A 120 -2.47 10.26 -0.64
CA SER A 120 -2.93 11.34 0.25
C SER A 120 -1.85 12.43 0.39
N LYS A 121 -2.26 13.70 0.56
CA LYS A 121 -1.29 14.83 0.63
C LYS A 121 -0.26 14.69 1.75
N GLY A 122 -0.66 14.07 2.87
CA GLY A 122 0.20 14.00 4.06
C GLY A 122 1.25 12.88 4.00
N THR A 123 1.02 11.83 3.22
CA THR A 123 1.84 10.61 3.19
C THR A 123 2.43 10.28 1.82
N ALA A 124 2.21 11.12 0.82
CA ALA A 124 2.67 10.89 -0.56
C ALA A 124 4.16 10.52 -0.66
N ALA A 125 5.02 11.16 0.15
CA ALA A 125 6.44 10.88 0.15
C ALA A 125 6.77 9.42 0.53
N ASN A 126 5.96 8.78 1.38
CA ASN A 126 6.13 7.39 1.75
C ASN A 126 5.84 6.47 0.57
N ASP A 127 4.72 6.71 -0.14
CA ASP A 127 4.29 5.86 -1.25
C ASP A 127 5.24 5.94 -2.45
N TYR A 128 5.75 7.14 -2.77
CA TYR A 128 6.76 7.34 -3.81
C TYR A 128 8.19 6.94 -3.38
N GLY A 129 8.47 6.81 -2.09
CA GLY A 129 9.79 6.58 -1.53
C GLY A 129 9.90 5.24 -0.78
N ALA A 130 9.84 5.29 0.55
CA ALA A 130 10.14 4.15 1.42
C ALA A 130 9.25 2.92 1.16
N LYS A 131 7.94 3.11 0.94
CA LYS A 131 7.04 2.00 0.62
C LYS A 131 7.37 1.40 -0.75
N LYS A 132 7.63 2.24 -1.78
CA LYS A 132 8.07 1.75 -3.09
C LYS A 132 9.34 0.91 -2.99
N ALA A 133 10.34 1.37 -2.21
CA ALA A 133 11.57 0.62 -2.00
C ALA A 133 11.32 -0.72 -1.28
N ALA A 134 10.48 -0.73 -0.25
CA ALA A 134 10.12 -1.94 0.47
C ALA A 134 9.37 -2.95 -0.42
N TYR A 135 8.42 -2.49 -1.27
CA TYR A 135 7.73 -3.34 -2.24
C TYR A 135 8.69 -3.91 -3.29
N ALA A 136 9.63 -3.10 -3.80
CA ALA A 136 10.64 -3.57 -4.74
C ALA A 136 11.58 -4.62 -4.11
N THR A 137 12.03 -4.38 -2.86
CA THR A 137 12.86 -5.33 -2.10
C THR A 137 12.11 -6.64 -1.80
N ALA A 138 10.79 -6.56 -1.60
CA ALA A 138 9.91 -7.72 -1.44
C ALA A 138 9.60 -8.44 -2.77
N GLU A 139 10.16 -7.95 -3.88
CA GLU A 139 9.92 -8.48 -5.23
C GLU A 139 8.44 -8.46 -5.66
N VAL A 140 7.64 -7.51 -5.12
CA VAL A 140 6.24 -7.33 -5.55
C VAL A 140 6.23 -7.01 -7.05
N PRO A 141 5.65 -7.87 -7.91
CA PRO A 141 5.80 -7.76 -9.37
C PRO A 141 5.24 -6.48 -9.98
N VAL A 142 4.14 -5.96 -9.39
CA VAL A 142 3.45 -4.78 -9.89
C VAL A 142 3.07 -3.87 -8.72
N TYR A 143 3.54 -2.64 -8.76
CA TYR A 143 3.15 -1.58 -7.83
C TYR A 143 2.48 -0.44 -8.59
N LEU A 144 1.27 -0.07 -8.22
CA LEU A 144 0.50 1.02 -8.80
C LEU A 144 0.29 2.13 -7.78
N ILE A 145 0.63 3.35 -8.15
CA ILE A 145 0.23 4.56 -7.42
C ILE A 145 -0.87 5.25 -8.23
N ALA A 146 -2.05 5.44 -7.63
CA ALA A 146 -3.09 6.31 -8.16
C ALA A 146 -2.98 7.67 -7.48
N ASP A 147 -2.63 8.71 -8.24
CA ASP A 147 -2.42 10.07 -7.72
C ASP A 147 -3.53 11.02 -8.22
N PRO A 148 -4.57 11.27 -7.41
CA PRO A 148 -5.67 12.15 -7.79
C PRO A 148 -5.23 13.62 -7.97
N TYR A 149 -4.15 14.05 -7.30
CA TYR A 149 -3.63 15.42 -7.40
C TYR A 149 -2.88 15.65 -8.70
N GLN A 150 -2.20 14.63 -9.22
CA GLN A 150 -1.55 14.65 -10.54
C GLN A 150 -2.48 14.13 -11.64
N ARG A 151 -3.63 13.54 -11.30
CA ARG A 151 -4.60 12.91 -12.21
C ARG A 151 -3.94 11.84 -13.09
N ARG A 152 -3.16 10.97 -12.47
CA ARG A 152 -2.47 9.88 -13.17
C ARG A 152 -2.18 8.69 -12.28
N CYS A 153 -2.04 7.54 -12.93
CA CYS A 153 -1.45 6.36 -12.34
C CYS A 153 0.04 6.28 -12.70
N HIS A 154 0.86 5.83 -11.75
CA HIS A 154 2.22 5.38 -11.95
C HIS A 154 2.25 3.88 -11.75
N VAL A 155 2.64 3.14 -12.77
CA VAL A 155 2.75 1.68 -12.74
C VAL A 155 4.22 1.31 -12.75
N TYR A 156 4.66 0.69 -11.68
CA TYR A 156 6.03 0.21 -11.51
C TYR A 156 6.06 -1.31 -11.69
N THR A 157 6.99 -1.79 -12.52
CA THR A 157 7.20 -3.21 -12.80
C THR A 157 8.68 -3.55 -12.86
N ASN A 158 8.99 -4.86 -12.86
CA ASN A 158 10.34 -5.38 -12.85
C ASN A 158 11.16 -4.89 -11.65
N PRO A 159 10.81 -5.31 -10.42
CA PRO A 159 11.55 -4.95 -9.21
C PRO A 159 13.00 -5.43 -9.30
N LYS A 160 13.92 -4.60 -8.82
CA LYS A 160 15.35 -4.93 -8.74
C LYS A 160 16.01 -4.19 -7.59
N GLY A 161 16.36 -4.92 -6.53
CA GLY A 161 16.86 -4.32 -5.29
C GLY A 161 15.80 -3.43 -4.65
N GLU A 162 16.11 -2.18 -4.40
CA GLU A 162 15.23 -1.23 -3.72
C GLU A 162 14.40 -0.36 -4.69
N ASP A 163 14.33 -0.71 -5.98
CA ASP A 163 13.57 0.07 -6.96
C ASP A 163 12.98 -0.81 -8.07
N TYR A 164 12.16 -0.22 -8.89
CA TYR A 164 11.59 -0.82 -10.10
C TYR A 164 12.32 -0.29 -11.33
N THR A 165 12.63 -1.18 -12.28
CA THR A 165 13.36 -0.80 -13.50
C THR A 165 12.45 -0.23 -14.59
N THR A 166 11.13 -0.35 -14.43
CA THR A 166 10.16 0.16 -15.40
C THR A 166 9.09 0.98 -14.69
N GLU A 167 8.84 2.19 -15.19
CA GLU A 167 7.71 3.04 -14.81
C GLU A 167 6.89 3.39 -16.03
N THR A 168 5.58 3.19 -15.96
CA THR A 168 4.61 3.66 -16.96
C THR A 168 3.65 4.66 -16.32
N LYS A 169 3.46 5.81 -16.95
CA LYS A 169 2.55 6.87 -16.48
C LYS A 169 1.31 6.90 -17.35
N VAL A 170 0.14 6.81 -16.73
CA VAL A 170 -1.16 6.74 -17.40
C VAL A 170 -2.06 7.84 -16.84
N ALA A 171 -2.62 8.70 -17.68
CA ALA A 171 -3.55 9.73 -17.24
C ALA A 171 -4.88 9.11 -16.78
N PHE A 172 -5.53 9.69 -15.78
CA PHE A 172 -6.91 9.33 -15.42
C PHE A 172 -7.84 9.54 -16.59
N GLY A 173 -8.88 8.73 -16.69
CA GLY A 173 -9.77 8.67 -17.83
C GLY A 173 -9.27 7.76 -18.96
N THR A 174 -8.11 7.12 -18.82
CA THR A 174 -7.56 6.15 -19.76
C THR A 174 -7.36 4.78 -19.10
N GLU A 175 -7.05 3.77 -19.88
CA GLU A 175 -6.85 2.40 -19.38
C GLU A 175 -5.42 2.17 -18.94
N VAL A 176 -5.25 1.50 -17.79
CA VAL A 176 -3.97 0.97 -17.31
C VAL A 176 -3.86 -0.48 -17.75
N ASP A 177 -3.03 -0.74 -18.76
CA ASP A 177 -2.81 -2.08 -19.30
C ASP A 177 -1.83 -2.86 -18.42
N LEU A 178 -2.34 -3.86 -17.70
CA LEU A 178 -1.57 -4.83 -16.91
C LEU A 178 -1.64 -6.25 -17.50
N THR A 179 -2.11 -6.39 -18.76
CA THR A 179 -2.30 -7.71 -19.40
C THR A 179 -1.00 -8.49 -19.56
N GLY A 180 0.12 -7.79 -19.73
CA GLY A 180 1.46 -8.36 -19.82
C GLY A 180 2.12 -8.67 -18.47
N THR A 181 1.43 -8.48 -17.35
CA THR A 181 1.91 -8.72 -15.99
C THR A 181 1.20 -9.92 -15.35
N VAL A 182 1.60 -10.28 -14.13
CA VAL A 182 0.92 -11.33 -13.34
C VAL A 182 -0.56 -10.98 -13.06
N VAL A 183 -0.91 -9.70 -13.07
CA VAL A 183 -2.29 -9.21 -12.88
C VAL A 183 -3.17 -9.58 -14.09
N GLY A 184 -2.63 -9.49 -15.30
CA GLY A 184 -3.24 -10.02 -16.53
C GLY A 184 -4.64 -9.47 -16.83
N LEU A 185 -4.90 -8.19 -16.51
CA LEU A 185 -6.13 -7.47 -16.88
C LEU A 185 -5.82 -6.00 -17.16
N THR A 186 -6.78 -5.30 -17.73
CA THR A 186 -6.73 -3.85 -17.92
C THR A 186 -7.61 -3.19 -16.85
N LEU A 187 -7.11 -2.14 -16.18
CA LEU A 187 -7.88 -1.34 -15.25
C LEU A 187 -8.36 -0.06 -15.94
N SER A 188 -9.65 0.19 -15.90
CA SER A 188 -10.22 1.48 -16.30
C SER A 188 -9.98 2.51 -15.19
N THR A 189 -9.67 3.74 -15.57
CA THR A 189 -9.61 4.88 -14.63
C THR A 189 -10.66 5.95 -15.00
N ALA A 190 -11.68 5.56 -15.76
CA ALA A 190 -12.70 6.47 -16.28
C ALA A 190 -13.54 7.12 -15.16
N GLU A 191 -13.78 6.36 -14.08
CA GLU A 191 -14.58 6.79 -12.94
C GLU A 191 -13.71 7.35 -11.79
N PHE A 192 -12.37 7.43 -11.95
CA PHE A 192 -11.50 7.95 -10.90
C PHE A 192 -11.80 9.43 -10.66
N PRO A 193 -12.21 9.80 -9.43
CA PRO A 193 -12.49 11.19 -9.11
C PRO A 193 -11.22 12.05 -9.20
N THR A 194 -11.43 13.28 -9.60
CA THR A 194 -10.35 14.29 -9.70
C THR A 194 -10.69 15.44 -8.79
N ASP A 195 -9.89 15.68 -7.77
CA ASP A 195 -10.00 16.85 -6.88
C ASP A 195 -9.69 18.17 -7.60
#